data_d59fd6bc39d705b6c718129180b61e12
#
_entry.id   d59fd6bc39d705b6c718129180b61e12
#
_cell.length_a   1.000
_cell.length_b   1.000
_cell.length_c   1.000
_cell.angle_alpha   90.00
_cell.angle_beta   90.00
_cell.angle_gamma   90.00
#
_symmetry.space_group_name_H-M   'P 1'
#
loop_
_entity.id
_entity.type
_entity.pdbx_description
1 polymer ?
#
loop_
_entity_poly.entity_id
_entity_poly.type
_entity_poly.pdbx_seq_one_letter_code
_entity_poly.pdbx_strand_id
1 'polypeptide(L)'
;QMSQDATKSEGPAPNHADVETALQASWALLDVAARSLVELAEDVSAPQYRLLVLIDAGVTRGVDLARDLEVHSSTIARMVERLVSKGLVDRSPDPDDRRANVLSLTKRGSTLVQDVNKHRRRQLIDLLSHLEPGEIDTVVTGFTLFTRAAEASGHGTPIRSCAEDSSQQ
;
A
#
# COMPACT_ATOMS: atom_id res chain seq x y z
N GLN A 1 -23.64 -37.49 -13.27
CA GLN A 1 -22.63 -37.08 -12.27
C GLN A 1 -21.28 -37.08 -12.98
N MET A 2 -20.93 -35.91 -13.58
CA MET A 2 -19.64 -35.73 -14.23
C MET A 2 -18.96 -34.57 -13.52
N SER A 3 -17.94 -34.87 -12.71
CA SER A 3 -16.99 -33.92 -12.14
C SER A 3 -16.21 -33.28 -13.27
N GLN A 4 -16.40 -32.00 -13.48
CA GLN A 4 -15.49 -31.20 -14.29
C GLN A 4 -14.37 -30.72 -13.36
N ASP A 5 -13.28 -31.48 -13.35
CA ASP A 5 -11.98 -31.05 -12.86
C ASP A 5 -11.49 -29.93 -13.78
N ALA A 6 -11.59 -28.71 -13.28
CA ALA A 6 -10.98 -27.55 -13.95
C ALA A 6 -9.45 -27.67 -13.79
N THR A 7 -8.82 -28.32 -14.74
CA THR A 7 -7.37 -28.34 -14.91
C THR A 7 -6.88 -26.90 -15.01
N LYS A 8 -6.35 -26.37 -13.91
CA LYS A 8 -5.55 -25.13 -13.87
C LYS A 8 -4.39 -25.39 -14.84
N SER A 9 -4.40 -24.73 -15.99
CA SER A 9 -3.30 -24.78 -16.95
C SER A 9 -2.03 -24.32 -16.23
N GLU A 10 -1.18 -25.26 -15.83
CA GLU A 10 0.16 -24.98 -15.32
C GLU A 10 0.99 -24.47 -16.50
N GLY A 11 1.03 -23.15 -16.65
CA GLY A 11 2.03 -22.50 -17.47
C GLY A 11 3.45 -22.78 -16.91
N PRO A 12 4.50 -22.59 -17.71
CA PRO A 12 5.86 -22.79 -17.23
C PRO A 12 6.12 -21.95 -16.00
N ALA A 13 6.76 -22.53 -14.99
CA ALA A 13 7.17 -21.80 -13.80
C ALA A 13 8.11 -20.65 -14.20
N PRO A 14 8.10 -19.50 -13.47
CA PRO A 14 8.98 -18.39 -13.79
C PRO A 14 10.43 -18.82 -13.74
N ASN A 15 11.20 -18.47 -14.77
CA ASN A 15 12.61 -18.75 -14.85
C ASN A 15 13.45 -17.69 -14.13
N HIS A 16 14.76 -17.91 -14.02
CA HIS A 16 15.66 -16.98 -13.32
C HIS A 16 15.66 -15.58 -13.93
N ALA A 17 15.63 -15.45 -15.25
CA ALA A 17 15.61 -14.15 -15.93
C ALA A 17 14.32 -13.37 -15.66
N ASP A 18 13.18 -14.06 -15.55
CA ASP A 18 11.90 -13.44 -15.20
C ASP A 18 11.96 -12.84 -13.79
N VAL A 19 12.55 -13.57 -12.84
CA VAL A 19 12.71 -13.12 -11.44
C VAL A 19 13.66 -11.93 -11.37
N GLU A 20 14.79 -11.95 -12.07
CA GLU A 20 15.73 -10.82 -12.10
C GLU A 20 15.10 -9.56 -12.70
N THR A 21 14.31 -9.69 -13.76
CA THR A 21 13.57 -8.57 -14.36
C THR A 21 12.56 -7.98 -13.34
N ALA A 22 11.81 -8.82 -12.65
CA ALA A 22 10.88 -8.38 -11.62
C ALA A 22 11.61 -7.70 -10.44
N LEU A 23 12.79 -8.22 -10.05
CA LEU A 23 13.62 -7.64 -9.00
C LEU A 23 14.10 -6.23 -9.40
N GLN A 24 14.59 -6.04 -10.62
CA GLN A 24 15.00 -4.72 -11.11
C GLN A 24 13.85 -3.72 -11.15
N ALA A 25 12.68 -4.15 -11.64
CA ALA A 25 11.48 -3.31 -11.62
C ALA A 25 11.04 -2.92 -10.19
N SER A 26 11.17 -3.85 -9.24
CA SER A 26 10.84 -3.59 -7.83
C SER A 26 11.75 -2.53 -7.20
N TRP A 27 13.04 -2.49 -7.56
CA TRP A 27 13.97 -1.45 -7.10
C TRP A 27 13.57 -0.06 -7.63
N ALA A 28 13.17 0.06 -8.89
CA ALA A 28 12.71 1.33 -9.46
C ALA A 28 11.47 1.85 -8.72
N LEU A 29 10.49 0.98 -8.42
CA LEU A 29 9.30 1.34 -7.66
C LEU A 29 9.62 1.70 -6.21
N LEU A 30 10.57 1.00 -5.59
CA LEU A 30 11.02 1.28 -4.22
C LEU A 30 11.71 2.65 -4.15
N ASP A 31 12.54 3.01 -5.14
CA ASP A 31 13.21 4.31 -5.20
C ASP A 31 12.19 5.46 -5.32
N VAL A 32 11.18 5.34 -6.18
CA VAL A 32 10.05 6.28 -6.26
C VAL A 32 9.35 6.44 -4.90
N ALA A 33 9.08 5.32 -4.22
CA ALA A 33 8.41 5.34 -2.93
C ALA A 33 9.29 6.00 -1.84
N ALA A 34 10.58 5.66 -1.80
CA ALA A 34 11.52 6.18 -0.82
C ALA A 34 11.75 7.69 -0.98
N ARG A 35 11.96 8.17 -2.20
CA ARG A 35 12.14 9.62 -2.48
C ARG A 35 10.91 10.42 -2.04
N SER A 36 9.71 9.94 -2.37
CA SER A 36 8.48 10.63 -2.00
C SER A 36 8.32 10.76 -0.48
N LEU A 37 8.76 9.74 0.26
CA LEU A 37 8.69 9.76 1.72
C LEU A 37 9.74 10.70 2.33
N VAL A 38 10.98 10.66 1.84
CA VAL A 38 12.07 11.53 2.33
C VAL A 38 11.74 13.00 2.14
N GLU A 39 11.16 13.37 0.99
CA GLU A 39 10.87 14.77 0.67
C GLU A 39 9.69 15.34 1.46
N LEU A 40 8.68 14.52 1.80
CA LEU A 40 7.41 15.01 2.35
C LEU A 40 7.14 14.56 3.79
N ALA A 41 7.86 13.58 4.28
CA ALA A 41 7.62 12.96 5.58
C ALA A 41 8.92 12.67 6.33
N GLU A 42 9.82 13.64 6.39
CA GLU A 42 11.17 13.54 6.95
C GLU A 42 11.21 12.87 8.34
N ASP A 43 10.18 13.10 9.16
CA ASP A 43 10.06 12.54 10.50
C ASP A 43 9.30 11.20 10.56
N VAL A 44 8.85 10.66 9.43
CA VAL A 44 8.01 9.44 9.38
C VAL A 44 8.77 8.32 8.68
N SER A 45 9.07 7.25 9.40
CA SER A 45 9.72 6.07 8.80
C SER A 45 8.78 5.32 7.83
N ALA A 46 9.34 4.58 6.88
CA ALA A 46 8.55 3.79 5.93
C ALA A 46 7.54 2.83 6.60
N PRO A 47 7.88 2.11 7.69
CA PRO A 47 6.89 1.31 8.43
C PRO A 47 5.77 2.15 9.05
N GLN A 48 6.08 3.35 9.59
CA GLN A 48 5.08 4.28 10.11
C GLN A 48 4.16 4.81 9.00
N TYR A 49 4.72 5.15 7.84
CA TYR A 49 3.93 5.58 6.70
C TYR A 49 3.00 4.46 6.20
N ARG A 50 3.49 3.21 6.12
CA ARG A 50 2.66 2.06 5.75
C ARG A 50 1.48 1.90 6.73
N LEU A 51 1.70 2.14 8.02
CA LEU A 51 0.64 2.13 9.03
C LEU A 51 -0.39 3.24 8.78
N LEU A 52 0.03 4.47 8.44
CA LEU A 52 -0.90 5.55 8.06
C LEU A 52 -1.73 5.17 6.84
N VAL A 53 -1.13 4.57 5.81
CA VAL A 53 -1.85 4.10 4.61
C VAL A 53 -2.90 3.04 4.94
N LEU A 54 -2.60 2.10 5.85
CA LEU A 54 -3.56 1.08 6.29
C LEU A 54 -4.73 1.70 7.07
N ILE A 55 -4.46 2.68 7.94
CA ILE A 55 -5.51 3.40 8.67
C ILE A 55 -6.39 4.18 7.68
N ASP A 56 -5.80 4.84 6.68
CA ASP A 56 -6.52 5.55 5.62
C ASP A 56 -7.42 4.59 4.81
N ALA A 57 -6.96 3.35 4.60
CA ALA A 57 -7.72 2.28 3.96
C ALA A 57 -8.83 1.68 4.84
N GLY A 58 -8.97 2.11 6.10
CA GLY A 58 -10.01 1.67 7.02
C GLY A 58 -9.61 0.54 7.98
N VAL A 59 -8.33 0.17 8.06
CA VAL A 59 -7.83 -0.77 9.06
C VAL A 59 -7.62 -0.02 10.37
N THR A 60 -8.60 -0.05 11.25
CA THR A 60 -8.64 0.85 12.43
C THR A 60 -8.23 0.19 13.74
N ARG A 61 -8.13 -1.14 13.81
CA ARG A 61 -7.79 -1.87 15.03
C ARG A 61 -6.32 -2.29 15.04
N GLY A 62 -5.64 -2.09 16.17
CA GLY A 62 -4.23 -2.43 16.33
C GLY A 62 -3.88 -3.89 16.07
N VAL A 63 -4.79 -4.82 16.36
CA VAL A 63 -4.60 -6.26 16.10
C VAL A 63 -4.61 -6.57 14.61
N ASP A 64 -5.46 -5.91 13.83
CA ASP A 64 -5.54 -6.07 12.39
C ASP A 64 -4.30 -5.45 11.70
N LEU A 65 -3.88 -4.27 12.16
CA LEU A 65 -2.65 -3.63 11.72
C LEU A 65 -1.41 -4.50 12.01
N ALA A 66 -1.38 -5.19 13.15
CA ALA A 66 -0.28 -6.09 13.50
C ALA A 66 -0.22 -7.30 12.55
N ARG A 67 -1.37 -7.86 12.23
CA ARG A 67 -1.49 -8.96 11.26
C ARG A 67 -1.07 -8.51 9.86
N ASP A 68 -1.62 -7.39 9.37
CA ASP A 68 -1.39 -6.91 8.00
C ASP A 68 0.03 -6.40 7.76
N LEU A 69 0.72 -6.01 8.83
CA LEU A 69 2.14 -5.62 8.80
C LEU A 69 3.10 -6.75 9.22
N GLU A 70 2.55 -7.92 9.60
CA GLU A 70 3.32 -9.09 10.06
C GLU A 70 4.29 -8.77 11.21
N VAL A 71 3.83 -7.94 12.16
CA VAL A 71 4.62 -7.52 13.32
C VAL A 71 3.89 -7.80 14.63
N HIS A 72 4.63 -7.80 15.74
CA HIS A 72 4.02 -7.94 17.06
C HIS A 72 3.16 -6.73 17.43
N SER A 73 2.06 -6.97 18.15
CA SER A 73 1.15 -5.92 18.64
C SER A 73 1.87 -4.84 19.46
N SER A 74 2.93 -5.20 20.20
CA SER A 74 3.76 -4.24 20.93
C SER A 74 4.53 -3.28 20.01
N THR A 75 4.89 -3.72 18.81
CA THR A 75 5.53 -2.88 17.79
C THR A 75 4.53 -1.87 17.24
N ILE A 76 3.30 -2.33 16.93
CA ILE A 76 2.20 -1.45 16.51
C ILE A 76 1.90 -0.41 17.59
N ALA A 77 1.77 -0.83 18.86
CA ALA A 77 1.50 0.09 19.95
C ALA A 77 2.51 1.24 20.00
N ARG A 78 3.82 0.93 19.92
CA ARG A 78 4.90 1.94 19.90
C ARG A 78 4.86 2.83 18.65
N MET A 79 4.56 2.27 17.48
CA MET A 79 4.43 3.08 16.26
C MET A 79 3.25 4.03 16.34
N VAL A 80 2.11 3.54 16.83
CA VAL A 80 0.90 4.36 17.03
C VAL A 80 1.17 5.48 18.04
N GLU A 81 1.82 5.21 19.17
CA GLU A 81 2.18 6.24 20.16
C GLU A 81 3.01 7.36 19.54
N ARG A 82 4.00 7.01 18.71
CA ARG A 82 4.81 7.99 17.99
C ARG A 82 3.99 8.81 16.97
N LEU A 83 3.05 8.17 16.27
CA LEU A 83 2.20 8.88 15.31
C LEU A 83 1.17 9.77 16.00
N VAL A 84 0.64 9.35 17.14
CA VAL A 84 -0.22 10.20 18.00
C VAL A 84 0.57 11.39 18.54
N SER A 85 1.79 11.20 19.05
CA SER A 85 2.63 12.30 19.54
C SER A 85 3.00 13.30 18.44
N LYS A 86 3.03 12.87 17.17
CA LYS A 86 3.22 13.72 15.99
C LYS A 86 1.92 14.38 15.50
N GLY A 87 0.78 14.06 16.10
CA GLY A 87 -0.53 14.56 15.69
C GLY A 87 -0.98 14.05 14.32
N LEU A 88 -0.57 12.85 13.92
CA LEU A 88 -0.94 12.22 12.66
C LEU A 88 -2.07 11.19 12.81
N VAL A 89 -2.21 10.62 13.99
CA VAL A 89 -3.22 9.60 14.33
C VAL A 89 -3.93 10.01 15.61
N ASP A 90 -5.24 9.80 15.64
CA ASP A 90 -6.09 9.91 16.84
C ASP A 90 -6.48 8.52 17.32
N ARG A 91 -6.73 8.42 18.64
CA ARG A 91 -7.32 7.25 19.30
C ARG A 91 -8.67 7.63 19.88
N SER A 92 -9.67 6.82 19.63
CA SER A 92 -10.97 6.92 20.28
C SER A 92 -11.40 5.55 20.80
N PRO A 93 -12.24 5.49 21.88
CA PRO A 93 -12.84 4.24 22.31
C PRO A 93 -13.63 3.61 21.15
N ASP A 94 -13.55 2.29 21.01
CA ASP A 94 -14.38 1.56 20.06
C ASP A 94 -15.85 1.62 20.55
N PRO A 95 -16.80 2.03 19.69
CA PRO A 95 -18.22 2.11 20.08
C PRO A 95 -18.81 0.74 20.44
N ASP A 96 -18.29 -0.34 19.87
CA ASP A 96 -18.80 -1.70 20.07
C ASP A 96 -18.03 -2.45 21.17
N ASP A 97 -16.78 -2.07 21.46
CA ASP A 97 -15.96 -2.67 22.51
C ASP A 97 -15.19 -1.60 23.29
N ARG A 98 -15.71 -1.23 24.45
CA ARG A 98 -15.09 -0.22 25.35
C ARG A 98 -13.67 -0.57 25.82
N ARG A 99 -13.20 -1.79 25.63
CA ARG A 99 -11.84 -2.23 25.96
C ARG A 99 -10.86 -2.05 24.80
N ALA A 100 -11.38 -1.80 23.60
CA ALA A 100 -10.60 -1.58 22.40
C ALA A 100 -10.54 -0.08 22.04
N ASN A 101 -9.50 0.30 21.30
CA ASN A 101 -9.40 1.62 20.69
C ASN A 101 -9.45 1.49 19.18
N VAL A 102 -10.13 2.44 18.56
CA VAL A 102 -10.16 2.65 17.14
C VAL A 102 -9.17 3.76 16.79
N LEU A 103 -8.39 3.54 15.74
CA LEU A 103 -7.42 4.48 15.22
C LEU A 103 -8.00 5.18 13.99
N SER A 104 -7.76 6.48 13.88
CA SER A 104 -8.14 7.27 12.72
C SER A 104 -7.03 8.26 12.38
N LEU A 105 -6.93 8.66 11.11
CA LEU A 105 -6.03 9.74 10.74
C LEU A 105 -6.60 11.08 11.23
N THR A 106 -5.72 11.93 11.74
CA THR A 106 -6.03 13.36 11.88
C THR A 106 -6.09 14.02 10.51
N LYS A 107 -6.58 15.25 10.43
CA LYS A 107 -6.50 16.05 9.20
C LYS A 107 -5.05 16.15 8.68
N ARG A 108 -4.08 16.33 9.59
CA ARG A 108 -2.66 16.38 9.24
C ARG A 108 -2.15 15.02 8.71
N GLY A 109 -2.56 13.91 9.32
CA GLY A 109 -2.21 12.57 8.86
C GLY A 109 -2.76 12.27 7.47
N SER A 110 -4.04 12.59 7.24
CA SER A 110 -4.69 12.42 5.93
C SER A 110 -4.02 13.29 4.86
N THR A 111 -3.74 14.56 5.15
CA THR A 111 -3.01 15.46 4.24
C THR A 111 -1.65 14.88 3.89
N LEU A 112 -0.87 14.39 4.86
CA LEU A 112 0.43 13.77 4.62
C LEU A 112 0.33 12.58 3.65
N VAL A 113 -0.63 11.67 3.87
CA VAL A 113 -0.84 10.51 2.98
C VAL A 113 -1.20 10.96 1.57
N GLN A 114 -2.08 11.95 1.44
CA GLN A 114 -2.48 12.52 0.14
C GLN A 114 -1.30 13.16 -0.59
N ASP A 115 -0.49 13.97 0.10
CA ASP A 115 0.65 14.66 -0.50
C ASP A 115 1.73 13.69 -0.98
N VAL A 116 2.07 12.68 -0.18
CA VAL A 116 3.00 11.61 -0.58
C VAL A 116 2.47 10.85 -1.78
N ASN A 117 1.18 10.48 -1.80
CA ASN A 117 0.58 9.80 -2.94
C ASN A 117 0.53 10.69 -4.19
N LYS A 118 0.26 11.99 -4.05
CA LYS A 118 0.29 12.95 -5.16
C LYS A 118 1.72 13.09 -5.74
N HIS A 119 2.73 13.12 -4.89
CA HIS A 119 4.12 13.17 -5.31
C HIS A 119 4.53 11.89 -6.05
N ARG A 120 4.22 10.71 -5.50
CA ARG A 120 4.46 9.41 -6.17
C ARG A 120 3.78 9.31 -7.52
N ARG A 121 2.54 9.80 -7.63
CA ARG A 121 1.82 9.81 -8.91
C ARG A 121 2.54 10.66 -9.95
N ARG A 122 3.07 11.83 -9.58
CA ARG A 122 3.85 12.67 -10.51
C ARG A 122 5.12 11.96 -10.97
N GLN A 123 5.87 11.33 -10.07
CA GLN A 123 7.07 10.57 -10.43
C GLN A 123 6.75 9.38 -11.33
N LEU A 124 5.65 8.68 -11.10
CA LEU A 124 5.20 7.58 -11.97
C LEU A 124 4.77 8.09 -13.35
N ILE A 125 4.09 9.23 -13.43
CA ILE A 125 3.75 9.88 -14.72
C ILE A 125 5.03 10.23 -15.47
N ASP A 126 6.01 10.81 -14.81
CA ASP A 126 7.31 11.14 -15.40
C ASP A 126 8.01 9.89 -15.96
N LEU A 127 8.10 8.81 -15.16
CA LEU A 127 8.66 7.54 -15.62
C LEU A 127 7.92 6.96 -16.83
N LEU A 128 6.59 6.92 -16.79
CA LEU A 128 5.79 6.39 -17.90
C LEU A 128 5.88 7.25 -19.16
N SER A 129 6.17 8.55 -19.03
CA SER A 129 6.34 9.44 -20.19
C SER A 129 7.59 9.17 -21.02
N HIS A 130 8.53 8.37 -20.51
CA HIS A 130 9.72 7.93 -21.27
C HIS A 130 9.46 6.66 -22.11
N LEU A 131 8.25 6.12 -22.05
CA LEU A 131 7.85 4.93 -22.81
C LEU A 131 7.01 5.32 -24.02
N GLU A 132 7.09 4.49 -25.08
CA GLU A 132 6.19 4.59 -26.21
C GLU A 132 4.74 4.17 -25.80
N PRO A 133 3.69 4.69 -26.49
CA PRO A 133 2.31 4.41 -26.08
C PRO A 133 1.97 2.91 -25.93
N GLY A 134 2.45 2.06 -26.83
CA GLY A 134 2.23 0.60 -26.76
C GLY A 134 3.00 -0.08 -25.61
N GLU A 135 4.12 0.49 -25.19
CA GLU A 135 4.90 0.02 -24.03
C GLU A 135 4.20 0.39 -22.72
N ILE A 136 3.55 1.56 -22.66
CA ILE A 136 2.73 1.97 -21.50
C ILE A 136 1.63 0.94 -21.24
N ASP A 137 0.89 0.52 -22.28
CA ASP A 137 -0.17 -0.48 -22.15
C ASP A 137 0.36 -1.83 -21.65
N THR A 138 1.55 -2.22 -22.12
CA THR A 138 2.23 -3.44 -21.68
C THR A 138 2.61 -3.39 -20.20
N VAL A 139 3.21 -2.28 -19.76
CA VAL A 139 3.61 -2.07 -18.36
C VAL A 139 2.40 -2.02 -17.43
N VAL A 140 1.34 -1.30 -17.81
CA VAL A 140 0.10 -1.21 -17.02
C VAL A 140 -0.56 -2.57 -16.89
N THR A 141 -0.61 -3.34 -17.97
CA THR A 141 -1.11 -4.73 -17.95
C THR A 141 -0.27 -5.60 -17.02
N GLY A 142 1.06 -5.52 -17.13
CA GLY A 142 1.97 -6.25 -16.24
C GLY A 142 1.78 -5.91 -14.76
N PHE A 143 1.67 -4.62 -14.42
CA PHE A 143 1.38 -4.19 -13.04
C PHE A 143 0.02 -4.67 -12.54
N THR A 144 -1.00 -4.66 -13.38
CA THR A 144 -2.32 -5.17 -13.02
C THR A 144 -2.28 -6.66 -12.67
N LEU A 145 -1.56 -7.45 -13.49
CA LEU A 145 -1.35 -8.87 -13.24
C LEU A 145 -0.54 -9.12 -11.97
N PHE A 146 0.52 -8.34 -11.76
CA PHE A 146 1.39 -8.45 -10.58
C PHE A 146 0.65 -8.11 -9.29
N THR A 147 -0.15 -7.02 -9.28
CA THR A 147 -0.97 -6.63 -8.13
C THR A 147 -1.97 -7.73 -7.77
N ARG A 148 -2.66 -8.28 -8.77
CA ARG A 148 -3.59 -9.40 -8.55
C ARG A 148 -2.89 -10.64 -7.99
N ALA A 149 -1.69 -10.96 -8.43
CA ALA A 149 -0.90 -12.07 -7.90
C ALA A 149 -0.46 -11.81 -6.45
N ALA A 150 -0.06 -10.57 -6.13
CA ALA A 150 0.29 -10.16 -4.77
C ALA A 150 -0.91 -10.25 -3.80
N GLU A 151 -2.09 -9.82 -4.22
CA GLU A 151 -3.33 -9.97 -3.45
C GLU A 151 -3.66 -11.44 -3.19
N ALA A 152 -3.55 -12.30 -4.20
CA ALA A 152 -3.82 -13.73 -4.08
C ALA A 152 -2.82 -14.46 -3.16
N SER A 153 -1.61 -13.93 -3.01
CA SER A 153 -0.56 -14.47 -2.13
C SER A 153 -0.52 -13.84 -0.74
N GLY A 154 -1.46 -12.94 -0.44
CA GLY A 154 -1.51 -12.25 0.86
C GLY A 154 -0.51 -11.11 1.03
N HIS A 155 0.23 -10.75 -0.02
CA HIS A 155 1.22 -9.64 0.02
C HIS A 155 0.63 -8.28 -0.39
N GLY A 156 -0.64 -8.23 -0.73
CA GLY A 156 -1.33 -7.00 -1.16
C GLY A 156 -1.68 -6.10 0.02
N THR A 157 -1.18 -4.86 0.04
CA THR A 157 -1.76 -3.82 0.90
C THR A 157 -3.01 -3.28 0.19
N PRO A 158 -4.21 -3.29 0.82
CA PRO A 158 -5.39 -2.68 0.23
C PRO A 158 -5.18 -1.17 0.14
N ILE A 159 -4.75 -0.69 -1.02
CA ILE A 159 -4.66 0.74 -1.29
C ILE A 159 -6.00 1.14 -1.90
N ARG A 160 -6.79 1.95 -1.20
CA ARG A 160 -7.96 2.60 -1.81
C ARG A 160 -7.48 3.44 -2.99
N SER A 161 -7.98 3.12 -4.17
CA SER A 161 -7.77 3.97 -5.35
C SER A 161 -8.42 5.33 -5.08
N CYS A 162 -7.65 6.41 -5.11
CA CYS A 162 -8.16 7.79 -5.03
C CYS A 162 -9.02 8.19 -6.26
N ALA A 163 -9.49 7.22 -7.03
CA ALA A 163 -10.32 7.47 -8.22
C ALA A 163 -11.79 7.77 -7.88
N GLU A 164 -12.23 7.56 -6.64
CA GLU A 164 -13.65 7.74 -6.27
C GLU A 164 -14.00 9.14 -5.76
N ASP A 165 -13.00 10.00 -5.45
CA ASP A 165 -13.26 11.33 -4.89
C ASP A 165 -13.49 12.44 -5.95
N SER A 166 -13.40 12.13 -7.24
CA SER A 166 -13.58 13.10 -8.32
C SER A 166 -15.02 13.20 -8.86
N SER A 167 -15.97 12.47 -8.26
CA SER A 167 -17.38 12.42 -8.74
C SER A 167 -18.38 13.16 -7.85
N GLN A 168 -17.90 13.91 -6.83
CA GLN A 168 -18.79 14.77 -6.01
C GLN A 168 -18.23 16.19 -5.89
N GLN A 169 -18.20 16.91 -7.00
CA GLN A 169 -18.25 18.37 -7.02
C GLN A 169 -19.09 18.83 -8.18
#